data_de376fb587c8667b044f7f731ac9b648
#
_entry.id   de376fb587c8667b044f7f731ac9b648
#
_cell.length_a   1.000
_cell.length_b   1.000
_cell.length_c   1.000
_cell.angle_alpha   90.00
_cell.angle_beta   90.00
_cell.angle_gamma   90.00
#
_symmetry.space_group_name_H-M   'P 1'
#
loop_
_entity.id
_entity.type
_entity.pdbx_description
1 polymer ?
#
loop_
_entity_poly.entity_id
_entity_poly.type
_entity_poly.pdbx_seq_one_letter_code
_entity_poly.pdbx_strand_id
1 'polypeptide(L)'
;MGLDDPEKIKSIAGLTDAWLEEATEFTLDDFSQINLRVRDPQAQDQEIILSLNPVSKANWCYLQFFADNPELKDFRKTVKIVHTTYLNNPHLPEDYVKALLMMKATNEVYYKIYALGEFGSLDKLIYNNWQVMEFNPDNIKGQLLCGLDFGYTNDPTAFVASLLVENERRIYVFKEWGGTNFLNDAIADKIKEMGFAKSIICADSAEQKSIEEIKRHGVSRIRPCVKGQGSVLQGIQKLQQYEIIVHPDCKNIQEELANYSWKKDKQTNEYINEAQDLYNHYLDSLRYSLQCLDARTQLTTMKKDLLF
;
A
#
# COMPACT_ATOMS: atom_id res chain seq x y z
N MET A 1 1.31 -0.26 -18.29
CA MET A 1 0.83 -1.58 -18.72
C MET A 1 1.13 -2.53 -17.59
N GLY A 2 0.14 -3.18 -16.96
CA GLY A 2 0.40 -4.14 -15.89
C GLY A 2 0.82 -5.49 -16.47
N LEU A 3 1.68 -6.21 -15.76
CA LEU A 3 2.15 -7.54 -16.15
C LEU A 3 1.21 -8.68 -15.67
N ASP A 4 -0.07 -8.37 -15.49
CA ASP A 4 -1.08 -9.37 -15.07
C ASP A 4 -1.22 -10.56 -16.04
N ASP A 5 -0.58 -10.43 -17.23
CA ASP A 5 -0.57 -11.47 -18.25
C ASP A 5 0.78 -11.47 -18.99
N PRO A 6 1.71 -12.36 -18.65
CA PRO A 6 3.02 -12.50 -19.31
C PRO A 6 2.92 -12.74 -20.83
N GLU A 7 1.78 -13.29 -21.31
CA GLU A 7 1.56 -13.50 -22.73
C GLU A 7 1.41 -12.18 -23.51
N LYS A 8 0.94 -11.10 -22.86
CA LYS A 8 0.84 -9.77 -23.49
C LYS A 8 2.19 -9.19 -23.87
N ILE A 9 3.23 -9.45 -23.08
CA ILE A 9 4.58 -9.02 -23.39
C ILE A 9 5.11 -9.75 -24.63
N LYS A 10 4.71 -11.01 -24.82
CA LYS A 10 5.14 -11.81 -25.96
C LYS A 10 4.64 -11.26 -27.30
N SER A 11 3.60 -10.45 -27.31
CA SER A 11 3.03 -9.87 -28.53
C SER A 11 3.64 -8.52 -28.95
N ILE A 12 4.48 -7.90 -28.10
CA ILE A 12 5.09 -6.59 -28.39
C ILE A 12 6.30 -6.79 -29.29
N ALA A 13 6.27 -6.19 -30.48
CA ALA A 13 7.38 -6.14 -31.42
C ALA A 13 7.96 -4.73 -31.48
N GLY A 14 9.28 -4.60 -31.78
CA GLY A 14 9.94 -3.31 -31.93
C GLY A 14 10.09 -2.53 -30.62
N LEU A 15 10.29 -3.22 -29.50
CA LEU A 15 10.51 -2.57 -28.23
C LEU A 15 11.94 -2.01 -28.17
N THR A 16 12.06 -0.68 -28.02
CA THR A 16 13.32 0.04 -27.91
C THR A 16 13.73 0.28 -26.46
N ASP A 17 12.75 0.62 -25.61
CA ASP A 17 12.96 0.99 -24.23
C ASP A 17 11.88 0.37 -23.34
N ALA A 18 12.21 0.15 -22.07
CA ALA A 18 11.26 -0.27 -21.06
C ALA A 18 11.53 0.44 -19.74
N TRP A 19 10.47 0.84 -19.04
CA TRP A 19 10.56 1.35 -17.69
C TRP A 19 9.74 0.47 -16.76
N LEU A 20 10.43 -0.17 -15.81
CA LEU A 20 9.84 -0.96 -14.75
C LEU A 20 9.82 -0.11 -13.49
N GLU A 21 8.66 0.48 -13.19
CA GLU A 21 8.42 1.19 -11.95
C GLU A 21 8.14 0.19 -10.83
N GLU A 22 8.65 0.44 -9.63
CA GLU A 22 8.61 -0.51 -8.50
C GLU A 22 9.18 -1.88 -8.89
N ALA A 23 10.38 -1.90 -9.49
CA ALA A 23 10.97 -3.10 -10.07
C ALA A 23 11.10 -4.28 -9.09
N THR A 24 11.05 -4.04 -7.79
CA THR A 24 11.02 -5.09 -6.75
C THR A 24 9.75 -5.94 -6.76
N GLU A 25 8.67 -5.49 -7.39
CA GLU A 25 7.42 -6.24 -7.53
C GLU A 25 7.41 -7.22 -8.71
N PHE A 26 8.36 -7.07 -9.64
CA PHE A 26 8.54 -7.98 -10.76
C PHE A 26 9.41 -9.17 -10.35
N THR A 27 9.31 -10.25 -11.11
CA THR A 27 10.23 -11.38 -10.97
C THR A 27 11.48 -11.20 -11.87
N LEU A 28 12.55 -11.93 -11.58
CA LEU A 28 13.72 -11.98 -12.46
C LEU A 28 13.35 -12.53 -13.85
N ASP A 29 12.39 -13.45 -13.92
CA ASP A 29 11.88 -14.00 -15.19
C ASP A 29 11.16 -12.93 -16.01
N ASP A 30 10.36 -12.07 -15.40
CA ASP A 30 9.71 -10.94 -16.07
C ASP A 30 10.73 -9.98 -16.66
N PHE A 31 11.72 -9.59 -15.85
CA PHE A 31 12.84 -8.75 -16.32
C PHE A 31 13.58 -9.41 -17.48
N SER A 32 13.89 -10.69 -17.37
CA SER A 32 14.61 -11.45 -18.40
C SER A 32 13.81 -11.49 -19.72
N GLN A 33 12.50 -11.69 -19.64
CA GLN A 33 11.63 -11.67 -20.81
C GLN A 33 11.59 -10.29 -21.48
N ILE A 34 11.54 -9.20 -20.70
CA ILE A 34 11.58 -7.84 -21.22
C ILE A 34 12.95 -7.56 -21.86
N ASN A 35 14.02 -7.90 -21.15
CA ASN A 35 15.40 -7.70 -21.63
C ASN A 35 15.68 -8.40 -22.96
N LEU A 36 15.13 -9.60 -23.17
CA LEU A 36 15.23 -10.32 -24.44
C LEU A 36 14.44 -9.67 -25.59
N ARG A 37 13.55 -8.71 -25.33
CA ARG A 37 12.67 -8.07 -26.33
C ARG A 37 13.03 -6.66 -26.67
N VAL A 38 13.76 -5.98 -25.78
CA VAL A 38 14.39 -4.69 -26.09
C VAL A 38 15.54 -4.97 -27.04
N ARG A 39 15.23 -5.08 -28.33
CA ARG A 39 16.17 -5.48 -29.40
C ARG A 39 15.72 -5.02 -30.80
N ASP A 40 15.25 -3.80 -30.94
CA ASP A 40 14.93 -3.27 -32.27
C ASP A 40 16.23 -2.98 -33.01
N PRO A 41 16.51 -3.64 -34.18
CA PRO A 41 17.74 -3.42 -34.94
C PRO A 41 17.87 -2.02 -35.52
N GLN A 42 16.78 -1.26 -35.55
CA GLN A 42 16.76 0.11 -36.10
C GLN A 42 16.97 1.18 -35.01
N ALA A 43 16.89 0.79 -33.71
CA ALA A 43 17.14 1.71 -32.60
C ALA A 43 18.65 1.91 -32.41
N GLN A 44 19.07 3.19 -32.28
CA GLN A 44 20.46 3.52 -32.00
C GLN A 44 20.85 3.26 -30.55
N ASP A 45 19.93 3.57 -29.63
CA ASP A 45 20.09 3.33 -28.19
C ASP A 45 18.91 2.53 -27.68
N GLN A 46 19.17 1.59 -26.80
CA GLN A 46 18.16 0.74 -26.19
C GLN A 46 18.46 0.67 -24.70
N GLU A 47 17.45 0.96 -23.86
CA GLU A 47 17.64 0.95 -22.43
C GLU A 47 16.46 0.34 -21.66
N ILE A 48 16.74 -0.20 -20.49
CA ILE A 48 15.74 -0.61 -19.52
C ILE A 48 15.99 0.18 -18.25
N ILE A 49 15.00 0.99 -17.88
CA ILE A 49 15.03 1.76 -16.66
C ILE A 49 14.31 0.98 -15.56
N LEU A 50 14.94 0.85 -14.42
CA LEU A 50 14.37 0.24 -13.22
C LEU A 50 14.33 1.30 -12.13
N SER A 51 13.14 1.61 -11.62
CA SER A 51 12.97 2.42 -10.41
C SER A 51 12.53 1.52 -9.26
N LEU A 52 13.17 1.64 -8.11
CA LEU A 52 12.87 0.78 -6.96
C LEU A 52 13.24 1.44 -5.63
N ASN A 53 12.55 1.01 -4.57
CA ASN A 53 13.00 1.20 -3.22
C ASN A 53 13.80 -0.05 -2.77
N PRO A 54 14.97 0.10 -2.13
CA PRO A 54 15.86 -1.03 -1.82
C PRO A 54 15.42 -1.77 -0.54
N VAL A 55 14.31 -2.49 -0.61
CA VAL A 55 13.63 -3.07 0.56
C VAL A 55 14.34 -4.27 1.14
N SER A 56 14.95 -5.13 0.31
CA SER A 56 15.59 -6.36 0.79
C SER A 56 16.79 -6.75 -0.08
N LYS A 57 17.84 -7.24 0.56
CA LYS A 57 19.00 -7.85 -0.11
C LYS A 57 18.69 -9.23 -0.70
N ALA A 58 17.58 -9.87 -0.29
CA ALA A 58 17.09 -11.11 -0.89
C ALA A 58 16.37 -10.88 -2.21
N ASN A 59 15.94 -9.64 -2.51
CA ASN A 59 15.24 -9.32 -3.76
C ASN A 59 16.16 -9.50 -4.97
N TRP A 60 15.60 -9.99 -6.08
CA TRP A 60 16.33 -10.21 -7.32
C TRP A 60 17.07 -8.96 -7.83
N CYS A 61 16.52 -7.77 -7.61
CA CYS A 61 17.18 -6.51 -7.99
C CYS A 61 18.53 -6.36 -7.27
N TYR A 62 18.59 -6.67 -5.96
CA TYR A 62 19.85 -6.65 -5.25
C TYR A 62 20.81 -7.70 -5.78
N LEU A 63 20.35 -8.94 -5.91
CA LEU A 63 21.19 -10.07 -6.36
C LEU A 63 21.73 -9.84 -7.77
N GLN A 64 20.93 -9.26 -8.66
CA GLN A 64 21.33 -9.00 -10.04
C GLN A 64 22.28 -7.80 -10.18
N PHE A 65 22.02 -6.70 -9.48
CA PHE A 65 22.68 -5.43 -9.73
C PHE A 65 23.70 -5.02 -8.67
N PHE A 66 23.55 -5.46 -7.42
CA PHE A 66 24.33 -4.94 -6.29
C PHE A 66 25.17 -6.00 -5.58
N ALA A 67 24.72 -7.26 -5.47
CA ALA A 67 25.44 -8.31 -4.76
C ALA A 67 26.79 -8.63 -5.45
N ASP A 68 27.79 -9.00 -4.66
CA ASP A 68 29.09 -9.43 -5.23
C ASP A 68 28.94 -10.82 -5.88
N ASN A 69 28.68 -10.82 -7.19
CA ASN A 69 28.56 -12.03 -8.01
C ASN A 69 29.53 -11.92 -9.21
N PRO A 70 30.59 -12.71 -9.23
CA PRO A 70 31.59 -12.69 -10.33
C PRO A 70 31.01 -13.01 -11.70
N GLU A 71 29.96 -13.85 -11.78
CA GLU A 71 29.32 -14.24 -13.03
C GLU A 71 28.60 -13.09 -13.71
N LEU A 72 28.16 -12.09 -12.94
CA LEU A 72 27.45 -10.91 -13.44
C LEU A 72 28.38 -9.72 -13.71
N LYS A 73 29.69 -9.87 -13.54
CA LYS A 73 30.65 -8.76 -13.64
C LYS A 73 30.61 -8.06 -15.00
N ASP A 74 30.53 -8.80 -16.08
CA ASP A 74 30.51 -8.21 -17.43
C ASP A 74 29.17 -7.59 -17.75
N PHE A 75 28.06 -8.19 -17.36
CA PHE A 75 26.74 -7.60 -17.45
C PHE A 75 26.66 -6.26 -16.71
N ARG A 76 27.18 -6.18 -15.50
CA ARG A 76 27.14 -4.95 -14.68
C ARG A 76 27.96 -3.79 -15.24
N LYS A 77 28.89 -4.03 -16.16
CA LYS A 77 29.57 -2.93 -16.89
C LYS A 77 28.64 -2.13 -17.79
N THR A 78 27.52 -2.73 -18.19
CA THR A 78 26.49 -2.08 -19.00
C THR A 78 25.43 -1.36 -18.14
N VAL A 79 25.49 -1.49 -16.81
CA VAL A 79 24.50 -0.96 -15.89
C VAL A 79 24.99 0.37 -15.29
N LYS A 80 24.11 1.38 -15.32
CA LYS A 80 24.32 2.64 -14.62
C LYS A 80 23.39 2.69 -13.42
N ILE A 81 23.96 2.75 -12.21
CA ILE A 81 23.19 2.92 -10.98
C ILE A 81 23.14 4.39 -10.62
N VAL A 82 21.92 4.91 -10.41
CA VAL A 82 21.67 6.26 -9.94
C VAL A 82 20.96 6.16 -8.60
N HIS A 83 21.64 6.62 -7.54
CA HIS A 83 21.07 6.67 -6.20
C HIS A 83 20.54 8.08 -5.94
N THR A 84 19.25 8.18 -5.59
CA THR A 84 18.58 9.44 -5.25
C THR A 84 17.83 9.30 -3.93
N THR A 85 17.73 10.41 -3.21
CA THR A 85 17.01 10.50 -1.95
C THR A 85 16.11 11.73 -1.96
N TYR A 86 15.27 11.89 -0.95
CA TYR A 86 14.47 13.11 -0.80
C TYR A 86 15.31 14.39 -0.77
N LEU A 87 16.58 14.32 -0.36
CA LEU A 87 17.51 15.45 -0.34
C LEU A 87 17.89 15.96 -1.74
N ASN A 88 17.74 15.12 -2.75
CA ASN A 88 18.04 15.46 -4.15
C ASN A 88 16.86 16.14 -4.85
N ASN A 89 15.68 16.18 -4.24
CA ASN A 89 14.49 16.81 -4.82
C ASN A 89 14.14 18.12 -4.08
N PRO A 90 14.52 19.29 -4.62
CA PRO A 90 14.25 20.59 -3.98
C PRO A 90 12.78 21.02 -4.05
N HIS A 91 11.93 20.29 -4.77
CA HIS A 91 10.51 20.62 -4.98
C HIS A 91 9.56 19.87 -4.06
N LEU A 92 10.08 19.09 -3.11
CA LEU A 92 9.23 18.38 -2.16
C LEU A 92 8.51 19.35 -1.22
N PRO A 93 7.20 19.15 -0.98
CA PRO A 93 6.47 19.90 0.03
C PRO A 93 7.11 19.75 1.42
N GLU A 94 7.16 20.84 2.19
CA GLU A 94 7.74 20.79 3.55
C GLU A 94 7.07 19.75 4.45
N ASP A 95 5.75 19.57 4.32
CA ASP A 95 5.02 18.60 5.13
C ASP A 95 5.36 17.15 4.77
N TYR A 96 5.71 16.89 3.51
CA TYR A 96 6.23 15.59 3.11
C TYR A 96 7.62 15.31 3.73
N VAL A 97 8.51 16.32 3.71
CA VAL A 97 9.83 16.21 4.35
C VAL A 97 9.70 16.00 5.86
N LYS A 98 8.78 16.73 6.52
CA LYS A 98 8.49 16.51 7.95
C LYS A 98 8.02 15.09 8.22
N ALA A 99 7.15 14.54 7.36
CA ALA A 99 6.68 13.16 7.49
C ALA A 99 7.83 12.14 7.40
N LEU A 100 8.75 12.31 6.44
CA LEU A 100 9.95 11.47 6.34
C LEU A 100 10.85 11.58 7.58
N LEU A 101 11.02 12.79 8.12
CA LEU A 101 11.83 12.97 9.33
C LEU A 101 11.16 12.38 10.59
N MET A 102 9.84 12.44 10.69
CA MET A 102 9.12 11.71 11.75
C MET A 102 9.30 10.20 11.63
N MET A 103 9.29 9.67 10.41
CA MET A 103 9.55 8.26 10.15
C MET A 103 10.92 7.82 10.70
N LYS A 104 11.94 8.69 10.66
CA LYS A 104 13.25 8.43 11.26
C LYS A 104 13.16 8.11 12.76
N ALA A 105 12.26 8.76 13.47
CA ALA A 105 12.08 8.58 14.92
C ALA A 105 11.19 7.37 15.26
N THR A 106 10.25 7.03 14.37
CA THR A 106 9.22 6.01 14.63
C THR A 106 9.53 4.67 13.98
N ASN A 107 10.22 4.68 12.85
CA ASN A 107 10.61 3.47 12.12
C ASN A 107 11.91 3.72 11.32
N GLU A 108 13.06 3.59 11.96
CA GLU A 108 14.38 3.86 11.37
C GLU A 108 14.66 3.00 10.12
N VAL A 109 14.20 1.74 10.09
CA VAL A 109 14.39 0.84 8.95
C VAL A 109 13.67 1.39 7.72
N TYR A 110 12.42 1.82 7.89
CA TYR A 110 11.65 2.44 6.82
C TYR A 110 12.27 3.75 6.34
N TYR A 111 12.75 4.59 7.26
CA TYR A 111 13.45 5.80 6.89
C TYR A 111 14.70 5.51 6.05
N LYS A 112 15.48 4.50 6.40
CA LYS A 112 16.65 4.06 5.61
C LYS A 112 16.24 3.62 4.21
N ILE A 113 15.21 2.81 4.09
CA ILE A 113 14.74 2.26 2.81
C ILE A 113 14.12 3.38 1.94
N TYR A 114 13.11 4.08 2.45
CA TYR A 114 12.25 4.94 1.64
C TYR A 114 12.71 6.40 1.56
N ALA A 115 13.47 6.88 2.55
CA ALA A 115 14.00 8.23 2.54
C ALA A 115 15.46 8.29 2.09
N LEU A 116 16.28 7.32 2.51
CA LEU A 116 17.71 7.31 2.17
C LEU A 116 18.07 6.37 1.02
N GLY A 117 17.16 5.50 0.57
CA GLY A 117 17.44 4.54 -0.51
C GLY A 117 18.52 3.51 -0.15
N GLU A 118 18.60 3.13 1.11
CA GLU A 118 19.56 2.12 1.59
C GLU A 118 18.90 0.74 1.64
N PHE A 119 19.64 -0.31 1.24
CA PHE A 119 19.15 -1.67 1.40
C PHE A 119 19.03 -2.02 2.89
N GLY A 120 17.79 -2.29 3.30
CA GLY A 120 17.43 -2.69 4.65
C GLY A 120 17.12 -4.18 4.74
N SER A 121 17.03 -4.69 5.97
CA SER A 121 16.31 -5.92 6.26
C SER A 121 14.97 -5.54 6.88
N LEU A 122 13.88 -6.05 6.32
CA LEU A 122 12.56 -5.86 6.90
C LEU A 122 12.47 -6.64 8.22
N ASP A 123 11.88 -6.00 9.22
CA ASP A 123 11.44 -6.71 10.41
C ASP A 123 10.29 -7.66 10.05
N LYS A 124 10.06 -8.66 10.91
CA LYS A 124 8.96 -9.60 10.70
C LYS A 124 7.62 -8.88 10.52
N LEU A 125 7.31 -7.93 11.42
CA LEU A 125 6.03 -7.24 11.45
C LEU A 125 5.99 -6.03 10.51
N ILE A 126 4.85 -5.85 9.86
CA ILE A 126 4.62 -4.75 8.93
C ILE A 126 4.38 -3.44 9.70
N TYR A 127 3.66 -3.49 10.81
CA TYR A 127 3.36 -2.31 11.63
C TYR A 127 4.00 -2.43 13.00
N ASN A 128 4.91 -1.51 13.32
CA ASN A 128 5.59 -1.44 14.61
C ASN A 128 5.23 -0.17 15.40
N ASN A 129 4.55 0.78 14.74
CA ASN A 129 4.20 2.08 15.29
C ASN A 129 2.72 2.13 15.69
N TRP A 130 2.36 1.35 16.72
CA TRP A 130 1.00 1.34 17.24
C TRP A 130 0.98 1.08 18.74
N GLN A 131 -0.10 1.50 19.39
CA GLN A 131 -0.32 1.25 20.81
C GLN A 131 -1.81 1.16 21.14
N VAL A 132 -2.11 0.49 22.23
CA VAL A 132 -3.45 0.45 22.80
C VAL A 132 -3.57 1.54 23.86
N MET A 133 -4.59 2.39 23.71
CA MET A 133 -4.85 3.49 24.64
C MET A 133 -6.35 3.72 24.75
N GLU A 134 -6.84 3.92 25.95
CA GLU A 134 -8.23 4.34 26.17
C GLU A 134 -8.37 5.84 25.84
N PHE A 135 -9.36 6.17 25.04
CA PHE A 135 -9.70 7.52 24.67
C PHE A 135 -11.19 7.67 24.36
N ASN A 136 -11.72 8.88 24.50
CA ASN A 136 -13.07 9.18 24.03
C ASN A 136 -12.99 9.80 22.62
N PRO A 137 -13.56 9.14 21.58
CA PRO A 137 -13.52 9.63 20.20
C PRO A 137 -14.16 11.04 20.04
N ASP A 138 -15.14 11.40 20.86
CA ASP A 138 -15.80 12.70 20.81
C ASP A 138 -14.86 13.87 21.17
N ASN A 139 -13.79 13.57 21.91
CA ASN A 139 -12.78 14.56 22.32
C ASN A 139 -11.67 14.75 21.27
N ILE A 140 -11.63 13.92 20.21
CA ILE A 140 -10.59 13.94 19.19
C ILE A 140 -11.08 14.72 17.97
N LYS A 141 -10.43 15.84 17.70
CA LYS A 141 -10.69 16.65 16.49
C LYS A 141 -9.96 16.05 15.28
N GLY A 142 -10.55 15.01 14.71
CA GLY A 142 -9.99 14.28 13.57
C GLY A 142 -10.98 14.14 12.41
N GLN A 143 -10.49 13.75 11.26
CA GLN A 143 -11.34 13.38 10.12
C GLN A 143 -11.79 11.93 10.29
N LEU A 144 -13.11 11.71 10.26
CA LEU A 144 -13.68 10.37 10.29
C LEU A 144 -13.36 9.61 9.01
N LEU A 145 -12.80 8.43 9.17
CA LEU A 145 -12.48 7.45 8.15
C LEU A 145 -13.22 6.16 8.46
N CYS A 146 -13.90 5.60 7.46
CA CYS A 146 -14.56 4.30 7.57
C CYS A 146 -14.13 3.42 6.39
N GLY A 147 -13.74 2.19 6.68
CA GLY A 147 -13.39 1.18 5.70
C GLY A 147 -14.26 -0.05 5.83
N LEU A 148 -14.35 -0.83 4.75
CA LEU A 148 -15.00 -2.13 4.73
C LEU A 148 -14.22 -3.07 3.81
N ASP A 149 -13.79 -4.19 4.37
CA ASP A 149 -13.26 -5.32 3.63
C ASP A 149 -14.31 -6.42 3.58
N PHE A 150 -14.53 -7.00 2.40
CA PHE A 150 -15.53 -8.05 2.24
C PHE A 150 -14.91 -9.42 2.40
N GLY A 151 -15.49 -10.23 3.26
CA GLY A 151 -15.25 -11.66 3.37
C GLY A 151 -16.57 -12.40 3.45
N TYR A 152 -16.53 -13.71 3.36
CA TYR A 152 -17.75 -14.53 3.48
C TYR A 152 -17.53 -15.80 4.31
N THR A 153 -17.09 -16.89 3.73
CA THR A 153 -17.05 -18.19 4.41
C THR A 153 -15.79 -18.36 5.27
N ASN A 154 -14.63 -18.15 4.68
CA ASN A 154 -13.33 -18.36 5.35
C ASN A 154 -12.76 -17.07 5.91
N ASP A 155 -12.98 -15.98 5.21
CA ASP A 155 -12.47 -14.68 5.56
C ASP A 155 -13.59 -13.82 6.18
N PRO A 156 -13.32 -13.08 7.26
CA PRO A 156 -14.33 -12.23 7.86
C PRO A 156 -14.59 -10.99 7.00
N THR A 157 -15.86 -10.58 6.91
CA THR A 157 -16.15 -9.18 6.59
C THR A 157 -15.66 -8.32 7.73
N ALA A 158 -14.87 -7.27 7.44
CA ALA A 158 -14.29 -6.41 8.45
C ALA A 158 -14.63 -4.93 8.20
N PHE A 159 -15.21 -4.26 9.18
CA PHE A 159 -15.48 -2.83 9.19
C PHE A 159 -14.62 -2.16 10.24
N VAL A 160 -13.99 -1.03 9.89
CA VAL A 160 -13.19 -0.22 10.82
C VAL A 160 -13.58 1.25 10.70
N ALA A 161 -13.79 1.91 11.83
CA ALA A 161 -13.94 3.36 11.91
C ALA A 161 -12.81 3.96 12.76
N SER A 162 -12.22 5.03 12.23
CA SER A 162 -11.10 5.73 12.85
C SER A 162 -11.18 7.24 12.66
N LEU A 163 -10.39 7.98 13.44
CA LEU A 163 -10.21 9.42 13.32
C LEU A 163 -8.76 9.71 12.92
N LEU A 164 -8.59 10.36 11.79
CA LEU A 164 -7.28 10.83 11.35
C LEU A 164 -7.02 12.24 11.87
N VAL A 165 -5.94 12.40 12.62
CA VAL A 165 -5.40 13.69 13.08
C VAL A 165 -4.12 13.97 12.30
N GLU A 166 -4.26 14.63 11.14
CA GLU A 166 -3.19 14.79 10.15
C GLU A 166 -1.97 15.55 10.68
N ASN A 167 -2.19 16.61 11.46
CA ASN A 167 -1.12 17.43 12.05
C ASN A 167 -0.30 16.68 13.12
N GLU A 168 -0.87 15.63 13.71
CA GLU A 168 -0.19 14.76 14.69
C GLU A 168 0.37 13.50 14.05
N ARG A 169 0.05 13.24 12.79
CA ARG A 169 0.34 11.97 12.12
C ARG A 169 -0.17 10.76 12.91
N ARG A 170 -1.44 10.86 13.40
CA ARG A 170 -2.08 9.83 14.20
C ARG A 170 -3.39 9.37 13.62
N ILE A 171 -3.65 8.08 13.74
CA ILE A 171 -4.93 7.45 13.43
C ILE A 171 -5.45 6.80 14.70
N TYR A 172 -6.63 7.23 15.15
CA TYR A 172 -7.31 6.71 16.34
C TYR A 172 -8.40 5.74 15.90
N VAL A 173 -8.16 4.44 16.03
CA VAL A 173 -9.15 3.39 15.73
C VAL A 173 -10.03 3.20 16.96
N PHE A 174 -11.33 3.51 16.82
CA PHE A 174 -12.24 3.53 17.97
C PHE A 174 -13.43 2.58 17.83
N LYS A 175 -13.66 2.04 16.62
CA LYS A 175 -14.74 1.10 16.36
C LYS A 175 -14.34 0.10 15.31
N GLU A 176 -14.65 -1.16 15.58
CA GLU A 176 -14.55 -2.25 14.63
C GLU A 176 -15.79 -3.13 14.70
N TRP A 177 -16.05 -3.84 13.64
CA TRP A 177 -17.02 -4.92 13.59
C TRP A 177 -16.63 -5.89 12.47
N GLY A 178 -16.88 -7.16 12.66
CA GLY A 178 -16.69 -8.14 11.59
C GLY A 178 -17.07 -9.55 12.01
N GLY A 179 -16.98 -10.44 11.05
CA GLY A 179 -17.30 -11.85 11.17
C GLY A 179 -17.56 -12.50 9.82
N THR A 180 -17.85 -13.79 9.85
CA THR A 180 -18.09 -14.61 8.66
C THR A 180 -19.58 -14.83 8.40
N ASN A 181 -19.92 -15.23 7.16
CA ASN A 181 -21.28 -15.61 6.74
C ASN A 181 -22.34 -14.49 6.83
N PHE A 182 -21.92 -13.22 6.72
CA PHE A 182 -22.87 -12.12 6.61
C PHE A 182 -23.26 -11.84 5.17
N LEU A 183 -24.57 -11.72 4.93
CA LEU A 183 -25.12 -11.23 3.66
C LEU A 183 -25.10 -9.68 3.64
N ASN A 184 -25.21 -9.09 2.47
CA ASN A 184 -25.06 -7.64 2.27
C ASN A 184 -26.14 -6.81 3.00
N ASP A 185 -27.35 -7.34 3.17
CA ASP A 185 -28.42 -6.73 3.95
C ASP A 185 -28.05 -6.68 5.45
N ALA A 186 -27.53 -7.77 6.00
CA ALA A 186 -27.07 -7.84 7.39
C ALA A 186 -25.86 -6.91 7.64
N ILE A 187 -24.94 -6.81 6.68
CA ILE A 187 -23.81 -5.87 6.73
C ILE A 187 -24.35 -4.43 6.78
N ALA A 188 -25.30 -4.07 5.89
CA ALA A 188 -25.92 -2.76 5.85
C ALA A 188 -26.66 -2.42 7.15
N ASP A 189 -27.40 -3.39 7.71
CA ASP A 189 -28.11 -3.21 8.96
C ASP A 189 -27.14 -2.96 10.13
N LYS A 190 -26.03 -3.69 10.16
CA LYS A 190 -25.00 -3.49 11.19
C LYS A 190 -24.32 -2.13 11.10
N ILE A 191 -24.00 -1.67 9.89
CA ILE A 191 -23.46 -0.32 9.66
C ILE A 191 -24.44 0.76 10.13
N LYS A 192 -25.76 0.57 9.91
CA LYS A 192 -26.82 1.49 10.39
C LYS A 192 -26.94 1.47 11.90
N GLU A 193 -26.93 0.28 12.52
CA GLU A 193 -26.97 0.11 13.97
C GLU A 193 -25.81 0.82 14.68
N MET A 194 -24.60 0.73 14.09
CA MET A 194 -23.41 1.41 14.60
C MET A 194 -23.41 2.94 14.35
N GLY A 195 -24.38 3.49 13.62
CA GLY A 195 -24.50 4.93 13.36
C GLY A 195 -23.74 5.44 12.12
N PHE A 196 -23.16 4.57 11.30
CA PHE A 196 -22.32 4.97 10.16
C PHE A 196 -23.05 5.02 8.81
N ALA A 197 -24.39 4.88 8.76
CA ALA A 197 -25.16 4.88 7.53
C ALA A 197 -24.95 6.11 6.62
N LYS A 198 -24.66 7.27 7.22
CA LYS A 198 -24.42 8.54 6.50
C LYS A 198 -22.94 8.85 6.30
N SER A 199 -22.05 8.02 6.81
CA SER A 199 -20.59 8.19 6.67
C SER A 199 -20.11 7.77 5.29
N ILE A 200 -19.01 8.37 4.83
CA ILE A 200 -18.33 7.87 3.64
C ILE A 200 -17.57 6.62 4.05
N ILE A 201 -17.87 5.50 3.39
CA ILE A 201 -17.21 4.22 3.62
C ILE A 201 -16.48 3.82 2.34
N CYS A 202 -15.17 3.60 2.42
CA CYS A 202 -14.41 3.00 1.31
C CYS A 202 -14.37 1.49 1.48
N ALA A 203 -14.89 0.78 0.49
CA ALA A 203 -14.98 -0.68 0.50
C ALA A 203 -14.09 -1.30 -0.58
N ASP A 204 -13.76 -2.57 -0.42
CA ASP A 204 -13.05 -3.33 -1.44
C ASP A 204 -13.74 -3.20 -2.82
N SER A 205 -12.98 -2.79 -3.83
CA SER A 205 -13.49 -2.58 -5.19
C SER A 205 -13.73 -3.87 -5.97
N ALA A 206 -13.24 -5.02 -5.52
CA ALA A 206 -13.51 -6.32 -6.14
C ALA A 206 -15.01 -6.68 -6.04
N GLU A 207 -15.69 -6.19 -5.01
CA GLU A 207 -17.08 -6.52 -4.64
C GLU A 207 -18.08 -5.43 -5.04
N GLN A 208 -18.05 -4.95 -6.28
CA GLN A 208 -18.94 -3.86 -6.75
C GLN A 208 -20.43 -4.18 -6.60
N LYS A 209 -20.84 -5.47 -6.79
CA LYS A 209 -22.23 -5.87 -6.61
C LYS A 209 -22.66 -5.74 -5.16
N SER A 210 -21.82 -6.14 -4.23
CA SER A 210 -22.05 -6.02 -2.79
C SER A 210 -22.16 -4.54 -2.37
N ILE A 211 -21.31 -3.67 -2.91
CA ILE A 211 -21.37 -2.23 -2.67
C ILE A 211 -22.71 -1.65 -3.12
N GLU A 212 -23.19 -1.98 -4.32
CA GLU A 212 -24.46 -1.48 -4.84
C GLU A 212 -25.67 -2.03 -4.05
N GLU A 213 -25.61 -3.25 -3.59
CA GLU A 213 -26.63 -3.84 -2.73
C GLU A 213 -26.70 -3.15 -1.37
N ILE A 214 -25.56 -2.96 -0.71
CA ILE A 214 -25.46 -2.23 0.57
C ILE A 214 -25.98 -0.79 0.41
N LYS A 215 -25.73 -0.11 -0.71
CA LYS A 215 -26.33 1.21 -1.00
C LYS A 215 -27.84 1.18 -1.00
N ARG A 216 -28.43 0.17 -1.68
CA ARG A 216 -29.89 -0.02 -1.74
C ARG A 216 -30.49 -0.28 -0.36
N HIS A 217 -29.75 -0.92 0.52
CA HIS A 217 -30.13 -1.15 1.93
C HIS A 217 -29.88 0.07 2.85
N GLY A 218 -29.59 1.26 2.30
CA GLY A 218 -29.60 2.53 3.03
C GLY A 218 -28.24 3.08 3.45
N VAL A 219 -27.12 2.42 3.09
CA VAL A 219 -25.76 2.95 3.30
C VAL A 219 -25.32 3.68 2.02
N SER A 220 -25.91 4.83 1.75
CA SER A 220 -25.84 5.50 0.43
C SER A 220 -24.46 6.03 0.04
N ARG A 221 -23.55 6.21 1.00
CA ARG A 221 -22.23 6.84 0.77
C ARG A 221 -21.06 5.83 0.78
N ILE A 222 -21.37 4.53 0.69
CA ILE A 222 -20.35 3.52 0.45
C ILE A 222 -19.86 3.61 -1.00
N ARG A 223 -18.55 3.44 -1.22
CA ARG A 223 -17.92 3.55 -2.53
C ARG A 223 -16.73 2.61 -2.64
N PRO A 224 -16.38 2.15 -3.85
CA PRO A 224 -15.21 1.30 -4.05
C PRO A 224 -13.92 2.07 -3.77
N CYS A 225 -12.94 1.39 -3.22
CA CYS A 225 -11.55 1.82 -3.20
C CYS A 225 -10.93 1.72 -4.62
N VAL A 226 -9.84 2.42 -4.86
CA VAL A 226 -9.07 2.30 -6.10
C VAL A 226 -8.01 1.23 -5.90
N LYS A 227 -8.08 0.16 -6.68
CA LYS A 227 -7.05 -0.90 -6.72
C LYS A 227 -6.26 -0.78 -8.03
N GLY A 228 -4.95 -0.91 -7.94
CA GLY A 228 -4.02 -0.98 -9.05
C GLY A 228 -2.83 -1.84 -8.65
N GLN A 229 -1.91 -2.06 -9.59
CA GLN A 229 -0.67 -2.76 -9.30
C GLN A 229 0.08 -2.06 -8.16
N GLY A 230 0.58 -2.79 -7.18
CA GLY A 230 1.27 -2.23 -6.02
C GLY A 230 0.36 -1.54 -4.99
N SER A 231 -0.96 -1.52 -5.17
CA SER A 231 -1.87 -0.78 -4.27
C SER A 231 -1.84 -1.26 -2.82
N VAL A 232 -1.55 -2.55 -2.58
CA VAL A 232 -1.39 -3.10 -1.22
C VAL A 232 -0.18 -2.48 -0.56
N LEU A 233 0.98 -2.54 -1.22
CA LEU A 233 2.23 -1.99 -0.71
C LEU A 233 2.15 -0.48 -0.49
N GLN A 234 1.63 0.27 -1.46
CA GLN A 234 1.42 1.71 -1.35
C GLN A 234 0.50 2.06 -0.18
N GLY A 235 -0.56 1.29 0.02
CA GLY A 235 -1.48 1.46 1.15
C GLY A 235 -0.82 1.15 2.50
N ILE A 236 0.01 0.10 2.57
CA ILE A 236 0.82 -0.23 3.74
C ILE A 236 1.77 0.94 4.05
N GLN A 237 2.53 1.41 3.06
CA GLN A 237 3.46 2.53 3.22
C GLN A 237 2.77 3.81 3.68
N LYS A 238 1.57 4.08 3.16
CA LYS A 238 0.77 5.24 3.58
C LYS A 238 0.34 5.12 5.05
N LEU A 239 -0.12 3.95 5.46
CA LEU A 239 -0.55 3.71 6.85
C LEU A 239 0.62 3.75 7.84
N GLN A 240 1.81 3.31 7.43
CA GLN A 240 3.03 3.36 8.24
C GLN A 240 3.55 4.79 8.52
N GLN A 241 3.05 5.80 7.81
CA GLN A 241 3.37 7.20 8.08
C GLN A 241 2.66 7.75 9.32
N TYR A 242 1.75 6.97 9.93
CA TYR A 242 0.95 7.36 11.07
C TYR A 242 1.22 6.48 12.27
N GLU A 243 1.19 7.05 13.45
CA GLU A 243 1.06 6.28 14.69
C GLU A 243 -0.40 5.80 14.82
N ILE A 244 -0.61 4.49 15.00
CA ILE A 244 -1.94 3.90 15.12
C ILE A 244 -2.27 3.73 16.59
N ILE A 245 -3.24 4.50 17.07
CA ILE A 245 -3.76 4.40 18.43
C ILE A 245 -5.06 3.58 18.39
N VAL A 246 -5.09 2.46 19.09
CA VAL A 246 -6.21 1.53 19.05
C VAL A 246 -6.94 1.54 20.39
N HIS A 247 -8.26 1.76 20.34
CA HIS A 247 -9.09 1.66 21.54
C HIS A 247 -9.07 0.20 22.07
N PRO A 248 -9.07 -0.03 23.41
CA PRO A 248 -9.03 -1.37 23.98
C PRO A 248 -10.14 -2.32 23.50
N ASP A 249 -11.29 -1.80 23.10
CA ASP A 249 -12.42 -2.59 22.60
C ASP A 249 -12.20 -3.12 21.16
N CYS A 250 -11.26 -2.56 20.42
CA CYS A 250 -10.95 -2.96 19.03
C CYS A 250 -9.89 -4.08 19.02
N LYS A 251 -10.29 -5.28 19.43
CA LYS A 251 -9.36 -6.41 19.69
C LYS A 251 -8.89 -7.11 18.41
N ASN A 252 -9.73 -7.16 17.38
CA ASN A 252 -9.38 -7.86 16.13
C ASN A 252 -8.26 -7.11 15.41
N ILE A 253 -8.36 -5.79 15.29
CA ILE A 253 -7.29 -5.01 14.66
C ILE A 253 -6.00 -5.02 15.50
N GLN A 254 -6.11 -5.12 16.86
CA GLN A 254 -4.93 -5.32 17.72
C GLN A 254 -4.25 -6.65 17.43
N GLU A 255 -5.01 -7.73 17.25
CA GLU A 255 -4.49 -9.05 16.88
C GLU A 255 -3.81 -9.00 15.51
N GLU A 256 -4.42 -8.36 14.52
CA GLU A 256 -3.82 -8.21 13.20
C GLU A 256 -2.54 -7.37 13.25
N LEU A 257 -2.53 -6.23 13.92
CA LEU A 257 -1.33 -5.39 14.07
C LEU A 257 -0.17 -6.15 14.75
N ALA A 258 -0.47 -7.04 15.68
CA ALA A 258 0.53 -7.84 16.37
C ALA A 258 1.08 -9.01 15.54
N ASN A 259 0.39 -9.42 14.45
CA ASN A 259 0.72 -10.63 13.69
C ASN A 259 0.96 -10.38 12.21
N TYR A 260 0.45 -9.28 11.63
CA TYR A 260 0.60 -9.00 10.21
C TYR A 260 2.06 -8.79 9.84
N SER A 261 2.55 -9.65 8.96
CA SER A 261 3.97 -9.78 8.71
C SER A 261 4.30 -9.93 7.23
N TRP A 262 5.55 -9.63 6.89
CA TRP A 262 6.09 -9.87 5.57
C TRP A 262 6.28 -11.36 5.32
N LYS A 263 6.14 -11.77 4.07
CA LYS A 263 6.50 -13.13 3.63
C LYS A 263 7.99 -13.35 3.78
N LYS A 264 8.36 -14.59 4.06
CA LYS A 264 9.76 -15.03 4.00
C LYS A 264 10.04 -15.71 2.67
N ASP A 265 11.13 -15.34 2.03
CA ASP A 265 11.69 -16.09 0.94
C ASP A 265 12.16 -17.49 1.43
N LYS A 266 11.75 -18.53 0.71
CA LYS A 266 12.03 -19.92 1.12
C LYS A 266 13.50 -20.32 0.95
N GLN A 267 14.24 -19.65 0.08
CA GLN A 267 15.63 -19.99 -0.22
C GLN A 267 16.60 -19.22 0.67
N THR A 268 16.37 -17.91 0.82
CA THR A 268 17.25 -17.03 1.61
C THR A 268 16.86 -16.94 3.06
N ASN A 269 15.62 -17.34 3.42
CA ASN A 269 15.02 -17.19 4.75
C ASN A 269 14.93 -15.73 5.25
N GLU A 270 15.03 -14.76 4.35
CA GLU A 270 14.86 -13.33 4.62
C GLU A 270 13.44 -12.87 4.34
N TYR A 271 12.99 -11.79 4.99
CA TYR A 271 11.69 -11.18 4.70
C TYR A 271 11.76 -10.40 3.38
N ILE A 272 10.76 -10.61 2.53
CA ILE A 272 10.60 -9.93 1.25
C ILE A 272 9.49 -8.89 1.33
N ASN A 273 9.46 -7.94 0.39
CA ASN A 273 8.47 -6.85 0.37
C ASN A 273 7.10 -7.31 -0.16
N GLU A 274 6.63 -8.43 0.35
CA GLU A 274 5.33 -9.00 0.07
C GLU A 274 4.65 -9.35 1.39
N ALA A 275 3.45 -8.81 1.60
CA ALA A 275 2.70 -9.07 2.82
C ALA A 275 2.09 -10.48 2.81
N GLN A 276 2.01 -11.12 3.97
CA GLN A 276 1.28 -12.38 4.11
C GLN A 276 -0.22 -12.11 3.93
N ASP A 277 -0.92 -13.09 3.37
CA ASP A 277 -2.37 -13.08 3.23
C ASP A 277 -3.06 -13.68 4.46
N LEU A 278 -2.67 -13.18 5.63
CA LEU A 278 -3.17 -13.57 6.96
C LEU A 278 -3.11 -12.36 7.87
N TYR A 279 -4.09 -12.19 8.73
CA TYR A 279 -4.19 -11.08 9.69
C TYR A 279 -4.28 -9.71 9.01
N ASN A 280 -5.05 -9.59 7.93
CA ASN A 280 -5.08 -8.39 7.08
C ASN A 280 -6.46 -7.75 6.90
N HIS A 281 -7.56 -8.38 7.29
CA HIS A 281 -8.91 -7.93 6.95
C HIS A 281 -9.29 -6.58 7.58
N TYR A 282 -9.06 -6.42 8.88
CA TYR A 282 -9.31 -5.14 9.56
C TYR A 282 -8.28 -4.08 9.16
N LEU A 283 -7.04 -4.49 8.91
CA LEU A 283 -5.98 -3.62 8.40
C LEU A 283 -6.25 -3.18 6.95
N ASP A 284 -6.79 -4.06 6.11
CA ASP A 284 -7.21 -3.73 4.75
C ASP A 284 -8.40 -2.79 4.76
N SER A 285 -9.38 -3.02 5.64
CA SER A 285 -10.46 -2.08 5.89
C SER A 285 -9.93 -0.69 6.28
N LEU A 286 -8.99 -0.62 7.23
CA LEU A 286 -8.35 0.63 7.62
C LEU A 286 -7.57 1.26 6.45
N ARG A 287 -6.85 0.47 5.69
CA ARG A 287 -6.09 0.90 4.50
C ARG A 287 -7.00 1.48 3.40
N TYR A 288 -8.14 0.83 3.13
CA TYR A 288 -9.13 1.36 2.18
C TYR A 288 -9.71 2.70 2.65
N SER A 289 -9.94 2.86 3.94
CA SER A 289 -10.49 4.10 4.50
C SER A 289 -9.63 5.33 4.19
N LEU A 290 -8.30 5.18 4.13
CA LEU A 290 -7.36 6.27 3.79
C LEU A 290 -7.51 6.77 2.35
N GLN A 291 -8.00 5.95 1.42
CA GLN A 291 -8.23 6.38 0.05
C GLN A 291 -9.42 7.35 -0.09
N CYS A 292 -10.29 7.40 0.92
CA CYS A 292 -11.37 8.37 0.98
C CYS A 292 -10.89 9.82 1.11
N LEU A 293 -9.63 10.04 1.52
CA LEU A 293 -9.01 11.36 1.61
C LEU A 293 -8.69 11.91 0.22
N ASP A 294 -8.07 11.10 -0.62
CA ASP A 294 -7.54 11.52 -1.93
C ASP A 294 -8.67 11.97 -2.88
N ALA A 295 -9.84 11.32 -2.80
CA ALA A 295 -11.00 11.68 -3.60
C ALA A 295 -11.61 13.07 -3.24
N ARG A 296 -11.42 13.57 -2.02
CA ARG A 296 -11.85 14.93 -1.63
C ARG A 296 -10.89 15.99 -2.17
N THR A 297 -9.62 15.73 -2.16
CA THR A 297 -8.59 16.65 -2.66
C THR A 297 -8.75 16.85 -4.17
N GLN A 298 -9.01 15.80 -4.94
CA GLN A 298 -9.27 15.89 -6.38
C GLN A 298 -10.53 16.70 -6.71
N LEU A 299 -11.62 16.52 -5.96
CA LEU A 299 -12.86 17.31 -6.16
C LEU A 299 -12.68 18.79 -5.82
N THR A 300 -11.81 19.13 -4.88
CA THR A 300 -11.52 20.51 -4.49
C THR A 300 -10.64 21.20 -5.54
N THR A 301 -9.69 20.47 -6.14
CA THR A 301 -8.84 20.96 -7.23
C THR A 301 -9.66 21.17 -8.51
N MET A 302 -10.50 20.22 -8.91
CA MET A 302 -11.40 20.37 -10.06
C MET A 302 -12.38 21.54 -9.93
N LYS A 303 -12.88 21.86 -8.71
CA LYS A 303 -13.74 23.03 -8.51
C LYS A 303 -12.99 24.37 -8.58
N LYS A 304 -11.70 24.41 -8.33
CA LYS A 304 -10.87 25.62 -8.51
C LYS A 304 -10.58 25.90 -9.98
N ASP A 305 -10.36 24.84 -10.78
CA ASP A 305 -10.06 24.98 -12.22
C ASP A 305 -11.30 25.31 -13.07
N LEU A 306 -12.53 25.21 -12.51
CA LEU A 306 -13.78 25.58 -13.17
C LEU A 306 -14.27 27.02 -12.84
N LEU A 307 -13.49 27.80 -12.09
CA LEU A 307 -13.83 29.16 -11.67
C LEU A 307 -12.92 30.24 -12.27
N PHE A 308 -12.19 29.91 -13.38
CA PHE A 308 -11.44 30.89 -14.18
C PHE A 308 -11.85 30.80 -15.64
#